data_7dd1004f81c83c0673e9a4129d35a571
#
_entry.id   7dd1004f81c83c0673e9a4129d35a571
#
_cell.length_a   1.000
_cell.length_b   1.000
_cell.length_c   1.000
_cell.angle_alpha   90.00
_cell.angle_beta   90.00
_cell.angle_gamma   90.00
#
_symmetry.space_group_name_H-M   'P 1'
#
loop_
_entity.id
_entity.type
_entity.pdbx_description
1 polymer ?
#
loop_
_entity_poly.entity_id
_entity_poly.type
_entity_poly.pdbx_seq_one_letter_code
_entity_poly.pdbx_strand_id
1 'polypeptide(L)'
;MEYQNPDIARVAAELKKKMADLPDKQAILRDFALKSLYEQLRTLQPDQRPVFGKELNKLKEELEELVEEQTAVAKELSPIDVTAPCDLNVPADKRPRLLSTDLGSQHPVMSELAVMLDILNRMGFEAVEARELDDDYHMFASLNFPEGHPARDDFDTFMTTDGLIAPAHTSTMQNRVLKAQKERLEKGQAIAAVVPGRVFRNEDLDARHEHTFYQLEGIYVSKNVTVGHLMATLKTFMQAYYGKELKLKTQPFYFPFTEPSFEFAISCPFCNGVGCNICGEGWIELLGCGMIHPNVLKMADIDPTVYTGFAWGIGFMRMIMIKYGIEDIRHFTSGKIEFLRQFS
;
A
#
# COMPACT_ATOMS: atom_id res chain seq x y z
N MET A 1 -53.01 -17.32 -10.42
CA MET A 1 -53.23 -18.76 -10.16
C MET A 1 -53.67 -18.88 -8.72
N GLU A 2 -54.77 -19.62 -8.47
CA GLU A 2 -55.36 -19.72 -7.12
C GLU A 2 -54.58 -20.79 -6.31
N TYR A 3 -54.31 -20.46 -5.05
CA TYR A 3 -53.83 -21.42 -4.04
C TYR A 3 -55.03 -22.22 -3.54
N GLN A 4 -54.83 -23.51 -3.33
CA GLN A 4 -55.88 -24.39 -2.79
C GLN A 4 -56.07 -24.20 -1.30
N ASN A 5 -55.02 -23.85 -0.59
CA ASN A 5 -55.05 -23.58 0.83
C ASN A 5 -55.50 -22.12 1.10
N PRO A 6 -56.61 -21.90 1.84
CA PRO A 6 -57.16 -20.56 2.08
C PRO A 6 -56.23 -19.65 2.91
N ASP A 7 -55.41 -20.20 3.82
CA ASP A 7 -54.49 -19.42 4.61
C ASP A 7 -53.31 -18.93 3.76
N ILE A 8 -52.78 -19.78 2.88
CA ILE A 8 -51.73 -19.38 1.94
C ILE A 8 -52.27 -18.34 0.96
N ALA A 9 -53.49 -18.51 0.41
CA ALA A 9 -54.12 -17.55 -0.49
C ALA A 9 -54.29 -16.18 0.17
N ARG A 10 -54.76 -16.13 1.41
CA ARG A 10 -54.93 -14.91 2.19
C ARG A 10 -53.59 -14.18 2.42
N VAL A 11 -52.57 -14.90 2.90
CA VAL A 11 -51.27 -14.33 3.16
C VAL A 11 -50.58 -13.88 1.88
N ALA A 12 -50.75 -14.60 0.77
CA ALA A 12 -50.24 -14.22 -0.54
C ALA A 12 -50.81 -12.86 -1.00
N ALA A 13 -52.11 -12.67 -0.87
CA ALA A 13 -52.80 -11.42 -1.22
C ALA A 13 -52.36 -10.24 -0.34
N GLU A 14 -52.18 -10.49 0.98
CA GLU A 14 -51.68 -9.49 1.92
C GLU A 14 -50.26 -9.07 1.61
N LEU A 15 -49.33 -10.02 1.39
CA LEU A 15 -47.94 -9.75 1.11
C LEU A 15 -47.76 -9.03 -0.24
N LYS A 16 -48.47 -9.43 -1.29
CA LYS A 16 -48.44 -8.75 -2.60
C LYS A 16 -48.91 -7.30 -2.50
N LYS A 17 -49.93 -7.03 -1.69
CA LYS A 17 -50.42 -5.66 -1.45
C LYS A 17 -49.39 -4.84 -0.65
N LYS A 18 -48.84 -5.41 0.41
CA LYS A 18 -47.88 -4.76 1.29
C LYS A 18 -46.57 -4.43 0.56
N MET A 19 -46.15 -5.28 -0.39
CA MET A 19 -44.94 -5.08 -1.16
C MET A 19 -44.96 -3.79 -1.99
N ALA A 20 -46.14 -3.34 -2.46
CA ALA A 20 -46.26 -2.10 -3.21
C ALA A 20 -45.76 -0.87 -2.40
N ASP A 21 -46.00 -0.85 -1.09
CA ASP A 21 -45.72 0.28 -0.22
C ASP A 21 -44.37 0.20 0.48
N LEU A 22 -43.64 -0.94 0.39
CA LEU A 22 -42.35 -1.11 1.05
C LEU A 22 -41.20 -0.39 0.30
N PRO A 23 -40.38 0.42 0.97
CA PRO A 23 -39.19 1.03 0.37
C PRO A 23 -38.11 0.00 0.00
N ASP A 24 -37.92 -1.04 0.83
CA ASP A 24 -37.08 -2.19 0.55
C ASP A 24 -37.95 -3.42 0.24
N LYS A 25 -38.03 -3.77 -1.04
CA LYS A 25 -38.85 -4.89 -1.51
C LYS A 25 -38.35 -6.25 -0.97
N GLN A 26 -37.07 -6.40 -0.68
CA GLN A 26 -36.51 -7.63 -0.10
C GLN A 26 -37.03 -7.91 1.32
N ALA A 27 -37.48 -6.89 2.04
CA ALA A 27 -38.03 -7.05 3.38
C ALA A 27 -39.26 -7.97 3.41
N ILE A 28 -40.02 -8.08 2.27
CA ILE A 28 -41.21 -8.92 2.19
C ILE A 28 -40.89 -10.41 2.42
N LEU A 29 -39.73 -10.89 2.00
CA LEU A 29 -39.30 -12.28 2.17
C LEU A 29 -39.02 -12.63 3.64
N ARG A 30 -38.91 -11.62 4.51
CA ARG A 30 -38.71 -11.76 5.94
C ARG A 30 -39.92 -11.40 6.78
N ASP A 31 -41.06 -11.14 6.12
CA ASP A 31 -42.30 -10.73 6.79
C ASP A 31 -42.79 -11.78 7.77
N PHE A 32 -43.43 -11.30 8.84
CA PHE A 32 -43.94 -12.16 9.90
C PHE A 32 -45.02 -13.09 9.40
N ALA A 33 -45.89 -12.63 8.49
CA ALA A 33 -47.00 -13.44 7.92
C ALA A 33 -46.43 -14.66 7.13
N LEU A 34 -45.33 -14.46 6.38
CA LEU A 34 -44.64 -15.58 5.69
C LEU A 34 -44.03 -16.56 6.68
N LYS A 35 -43.39 -16.05 7.72
CA LYS A 35 -42.78 -16.92 8.79
C LYS A 35 -43.88 -17.73 9.52
N SER A 36 -45.05 -17.16 9.79
CA SER A 36 -46.11 -17.85 10.46
C SER A 36 -46.64 -19.07 9.66
N LEU A 37 -46.61 -19.00 8.31
CA LEU A 37 -46.94 -20.15 7.48
C LEU A 37 -45.91 -21.29 7.59
N TYR A 38 -44.61 -20.95 7.73
CA TYR A 38 -43.59 -21.98 7.99
C TYR A 38 -43.76 -22.63 9.35
N GLU A 39 -44.18 -21.89 10.37
CA GLU A 39 -44.50 -22.44 11.70
C GLU A 39 -45.74 -23.34 11.65
N GLN A 40 -46.78 -22.90 10.92
CA GLN A 40 -47.99 -23.69 10.69
C GLN A 40 -47.69 -25.03 9.98
N LEU A 41 -46.81 -25.03 8.98
CA LEU A 41 -46.37 -26.27 8.30
C LEU A 41 -45.80 -27.31 9.30
N ARG A 42 -45.14 -26.87 10.35
CA ARG A 42 -44.53 -27.79 11.37
C ARG A 42 -45.59 -28.45 12.23
N THR A 43 -46.75 -27.80 12.43
CA THR A 43 -47.86 -28.29 13.30
C THR A 43 -48.87 -29.16 12.56
N LEU A 44 -48.85 -29.17 11.19
CA LEU A 44 -49.74 -29.98 10.37
C LEU A 44 -49.49 -31.50 10.52
N GLN A 45 -50.54 -32.28 10.25
CA GLN A 45 -50.44 -33.75 10.20
C GLN A 45 -49.49 -34.18 9.04
N PRO A 46 -48.78 -35.32 9.19
CA PRO A 46 -47.79 -35.74 8.22
C PRO A 46 -48.26 -35.90 6.78
N ASP A 47 -49.52 -36.26 6.56
CA ASP A 47 -50.21 -36.40 5.25
C ASP A 47 -50.52 -35.06 4.59
N GLN A 48 -50.70 -33.98 5.32
CA GLN A 48 -51.03 -32.64 4.81
C GLN A 48 -49.76 -31.81 4.50
N ARG A 49 -48.63 -32.10 5.14
CA ARG A 49 -47.36 -31.36 4.99
C ARG A 49 -46.86 -31.26 3.57
N PRO A 50 -46.88 -32.33 2.74
CA PRO A 50 -46.36 -32.24 1.37
C PRO A 50 -47.12 -31.27 0.48
N VAL A 51 -48.47 -31.25 0.60
CA VAL A 51 -49.33 -30.37 -0.22
C VAL A 51 -49.13 -28.92 0.22
N PHE A 52 -49.24 -28.65 1.52
CA PHE A 52 -49.02 -27.33 2.07
C PHE A 52 -47.62 -26.77 1.80
N GLY A 53 -46.58 -27.60 1.95
CA GLY A 53 -45.20 -27.22 1.68
C GLY A 53 -44.94 -26.89 0.21
N LYS A 54 -45.60 -27.58 -0.73
CA LYS A 54 -45.51 -27.29 -2.17
C LYS A 54 -46.13 -25.95 -2.52
N GLU A 55 -47.29 -25.60 -1.93
CA GLU A 55 -47.93 -24.29 -2.15
C GLU A 55 -47.15 -23.16 -1.48
N LEU A 56 -46.56 -23.40 -0.29
CA LEU A 56 -45.77 -22.42 0.40
C LEU A 56 -44.45 -22.10 -0.35
N ASN A 57 -43.79 -23.12 -0.93
CA ASN A 57 -42.62 -22.90 -1.78
C ASN A 57 -43.00 -22.13 -3.05
N LYS A 58 -44.13 -22.44 -3.68
CA LYS A 58 -44.63 -21.70 -4.82
C LYS A 58 -44.86 -20.22 -4.47
N LEU A 59 -45.48 -19.92 -3.32
CA LEU A 59 -45.66 -18.54 -2.85
C LEU A 59 -44.28 -17.83 -2.67
N LYS A 60 -43.30 -18.52 -2.11
CA LYS A 60 -41.97 -17.96 -1.94
C LYS A 60 -41.33 -17.63 -3.28
N GLU A 61 -41.34 -18.55 -4.24
CA GLU A 61 -40.83 -18.33 -5.61
C GLU A 61 -41.51 -17.15 -6.31
N GLU A 62 -42.84 -17.05 -6.23
CA GLU A 62 -43.59 -15.92 -6.79
C GLU A 62 -43.20 -14.57 -6.13
N LEU A 63 -42.95 -14.55 -4.83
CA LEU A 63 -42.50 -13.34 -4.14
C LEU A 63 -41.04 -12.97 -4.51
N GLU A 64 -40.18 -13.95 -4.69
CA GLU A 64 -38.79 -13.74 -5.13
C GLU A 64 -38.77 -13.16 -6.57
N GLU A 65 -39.51 -13.74 -7.50
CA GLU A 65 -39.64 -13.23 -8.87
C GLU A 65 -40.19 -11.78 -8.88
N LEU A 66 -41.22 -11.47 -8.12
CA LEU A 66 -41.78 -10.13 -8.03
C LEU A 66 -40.81 -9.11 -7.41
N VAL A 67 -39.99 -9.53 -6.46
CA VAL A 67 -38.91 -8.71 -5.87
C VAL A 67 -37.85 -8.43 -6.93
N GLU A 68 -37.45 -9.42 -7.70
CA GLU A 68 -36.45 -9.26 -8.77
C GLU A 68 -36.97 -8.33 -9.87
N GLU A 69 -38.21 -8.52 -10.36
CA GLU A 69 -38.83 -7.66 -11.37
C GLU A 69 -38.90 -6.19 -10.89
N GLN A 70 -39.41 -5.95 -9.67
CA GLN A 70 -39.54 -4.59 -9.14
C GLN A 70 -38.21 -3.95 -8.79
N THR A 71 -37.16 -4.76 -8.46
CA THR A 71 -35.82 -4.26 -8.23
C THR A 71 -35.10 -3.97 -9.54
N ALA A 72 -35.37 -4.74 -10.60
CA ALA A 72 -34.84 -4.50 -11.94
C ALA A 72 -35.37 -3.21 -12.55
N VAL A 73 -36.69 -2.95 -12.40
CA VAL A 73 -37.31 -1.70 -12.87
C VAL A 73 -36.80 -0.45 -12.14
N ALA A 74 -36.38 -0.61 -10.85
CA ALA A 74 -35.79 0.48 -10.08
C ALA A 74 -34.33 0.79 -10.49
N LYS A 75 -33.74 0.02 -11.39
CA LYS A 75 -32.33 0.13 -11.83
C LYS A 75 -32.12 0.62 -13.27
N GLU A 76 -33.10 1.29 -13.86
CA GLU A 76 -32.78 2.16 -15.01
C GLU A 76 -32.02 3.39 -14.48
N LEU A 77 -30.72 3.18 -14.21
CA LEU A 77 -29.82 4.29 -13.98
C LEU A 77 -29.78 5.11 -15.28
N SER A 78 -30.06 6.41 -15.18
CA SER A 78 -29.78 7.32 -16.28
C SER A 78 -28.32 7.14 -16.74
N PRO A 79 -28.04 7.17 -18.05
CA PRO A 79 -26.70 7.03 -18.57
C PRO A 79 -25.75 7.99 -17.85
N ILE A 80 -24.66 7.43 -17.31
CA ILE A 80 -23.62 8.22 -16.65
C ILE A 80 -22.61 8.62 -17.71
N ASP A 81 -22.38 9.92 -17.90
CA ASP A 81 -21.27 10.41 -18.70
C ASP A 81 -19.95 10.20 -17.93
N VAL A 82 -19.19 9.17 -18.31
CA VAL A 82 -17.91 8.82 -17.69
C VAL A 82 -16.79 9.81 -18.02
N THR A 83 -17.02 10.71 -18.99
CA THR A 83 -16.05 11.76 -19.36
C THR A 83 -16.29 13.07 -18.60
N ALA A 84 -17.45 13.23 -18.01
CA ALA A 84 -17.79 14.41 -17.23
C ALA A 84 -17.30 14.30 -15.78
N PRO A 85 -16.95 15.42 -15.14
CA PRO A 85 -16.70 15.45 -13.70
C PRO A 85 -17.88 14.82 -12.92
N CYS A 86 -17.57 14.09 -11.86
CA CYS A 86 -18.57 13.30 -11.10
C CYS A 86 -19.73 14.13 -10.55
N ASP A 87 -19.51 15.42 -10.28
CA ASP A 87 -20.53 16.35 -9.78
C ASP A 87 -21.62 16.69 -10.80
N LEU A 88 -21.37 16.54 -12.10
CA LEU A 88 -22.38 16.72 -13.15
C LEU A 88 -23.37 15.55 -13.21
N ASN A 89 -22.94 14.36 -12.84
CA ASN A 89 -23.75 13.15 -12.82
C ASN A 89 -24.56 12.96 -11.51
N VAL A 90 -24.38 13.83 -10.54
CA VAL A 90 -25.08 13.76 -9.25
C VAL A 90 -26.11 14.88 -9.14
N PRO A 91 -27.35 14.58 -8.70
CA PRO A 91 -28.36 15.60 -8.42
C PRO A 91 -27.82 16.70 -7.49
N ALA A 92 -28.18 17.95 -7.73
CA ALA A 92 -27.61 19.10 -7.04
C ALA A 92 -27.71 19.03 -5.50
N ASP A 93 -28.80 18.41 -4.99
CA ASP A 93 -29.05 18.20 -3.56
C ASP A 93 -28.16 17.11 -2.94
N LYS A 94 -27.59 16.23 -3.76
CA LYS A 94 -26.70 15.12 -3.36
C LYS A 94 -25.25 15.35 -3.72
N ARG A 95 -24.93 16.48 -4.35
CA ARG A 95 -23.53 16.81 -4.69
C ARG A 95 -22.70 16.95 -3.42
N PRO A 96 -21.50 16.33 -3.38
CA PRO A 96 -20.60 16.54 -2.25
C PRO A 96 -20.25 18.03 -2.16
N ARG A 97 -20.28 18.57 -0.97
CA ARG A 97 -19.77 19.94 -0.75
C ARG A 97 -18.27 19.91 -0.99
N LEU A 98 -17.80 20.74 -1.90
CA LEU A 98 -16.37 20.95 -2.06
C LEU A 98 -15.82 21.48 -0.72
N LEU A 99 -14.76 20.86 -0.27
CA LEU A 99 -13.99 21.39 0.87
C LEU A 99 -13.41 22.74 0.44
N SER A 100 -13.41 23.72 1.35
CA SER A 100 -12.69 24.96 1.08
C SER A 100 -11.20 24.63 0.92
N THR A 101 -10.48 25.43 0.11
CA THR A 101 -9.06 25.19 -0.22
C THR A 101 -8.14 25.20 0.99
N ASP A 102 -8.56 25.83 2.09
CA ASP A 102 -7.89 25.89 3.38
C ASP A 102 -8.08 24.63 4.25
N LEU A 103 -8.98 23.73 3.86
CA LEU A 103 -9.21 22.44 4.54
C LEU A 103 -8.51 21.26 3.86
N GLY A 104 -7.83 21.49 2.73
CA GLY A 104 -7.03 20.49 2.04
C GLY A 104 -5.64 20.34 2.69
N SER A 105 -5.11 19.11 2.75
CA SER A 105 -3.73 18.84 3.16
C SER A 105 -3.09 17.81 2.27
N GLN A 106 -1.75 17.84 2.23
CA GLN A 106 -1.01 16.77 1.57
C GLN A 106 -1.04 15.52 2.44
N HIS A 107 -0.97 14.36 1.77
CA HIS A 107 -0.81 13.09 2.46
C HIS A 107 0.49 13.08 3.27
N PRO A 108 0.50 12.63 4.55
CA PRO A 108 1.67 12.72 5.43
C PRO A 108 2.93 12.07 4.85
N VAL A 109 2.81 10.98 4.08
CA VAL A 109 3.94 10.35 3.37
C VAL A 109 4.58 11.33 2.37
N MET A 110 3.78 12.07 1.61
CA MET A 110 4.30 13.01 0.61
C MET A 110 4.88 14.28 1.25
N SER A 111 4.26 14.79 2.30
CA SER A 111 4.78 15.93 3.06
C SER A 111 6.14 15.60 3.69
N GLU A 112 6.27 14.44 4.30
CA GLU A 112 7.53 14.00 4.90
C GLU A 112 8.59 13.66 3.86
N LEU A 113 8.20 13.09 2.71
CA LEU A 113 9.12 12.91 1.60
C LEU A 113 9.70 14.25 1.12
N ALA A 114 8.87 15.28 1.00
CA ALA A 114 9.34 16.61 0.62
C ALA A 114 10.38 17.16 1.62
N VAL A 115 10.16 16.96 2.92
CA VAL A 115 11.14 17.32 3.96
C VAL A 115 12.44 16.55 3.82
N MET A 116 12.39 15.24 3.60
CA MET A 116 13.57 14.41 3.41
C MET A 116 14.36 14.82 2.16
N LEU A 117 13.66 15.07 1.06
CA LEU A 117 14.29 15.51 -0.20
C LEU A 117 14.93 16.89 -0.07
N ASP A 118 14.31 17.83 0.66
CA ASP A 118 14.90 19.15 0.94
C ASP A 118 16.21 19.02 1.73
N ILE A 119 16.22 18.18 2.78
CA ILE A 119 17.44 17.92 3.57
C ILE A 119 18.55 17.33 2.66
N LEU A 120 18.22 16.31 1.87
CA LEU A 120 19.19 15.63 1.01
C LEU A 120 19.65 16.54 -0.13
N ASN A 121 18.80 17.36 -0.69
CA ASN A 121 19.17 18.36 -1.69
C ASN A 121 20.18 19.40 -1.13
N ARG A 122 19.97 19.87 0.09
CA ARG A 122 20.95 20.74 0.80
C ARG A 122 22.26 20.03 1.10
N MET A 123 22.26 18.69 1.18
CA MET A 123 23.47 17.86 1.29
C MET A 123 24.12 17.57 -0.07
N GLY A 124 23.56 18.07 -1.17
CA GLY A 124 24.08 17.94 -2.52
C GLY A 124 23.57 16.71 -3.30
N PHE A 125 22.55 16.04 -2.83
CA PHE A 125 21.92 14.93 -3.55
C PHE A 125 20.82 15.43 -4.47
N GLU A 126 20.77 14.88 -5.68
CA GLU A 126 19.77 15.14 -6.71
C GLU A 126 18.69 14.04 -6.69
N ALA A 127 17.42 14.42 -6.68
CA ALA A 127 16.32 13.45 -6.73
C ALA A 127 16.13 12.90 -8.15
N VAL A 128 16.03 11.58 -8.26
CA VAL A 128 15.81 10.85 -9.52
C VAL A 128 14.55 10.00 -9.36
N GLU A 129 13.68 10.04 -10.36
CA GLU A 129 12.42 9.29 -10.35
C GLU A 129 12.67 7.79 -10.45
N ALA A 130 11.96 7.01 -9.62
CA ALA A 130 11.99 5.55 -9.63
C ALA A 130 11.04 4.97 -10.70
N ARG A 131 11.22 3.68 -11.01
CA ARG A 131 10.29 2.91 -11.83
C ARG A 131 9.44 1.99 -10.96
N GLU A 132 8.20 1.75 -11.38
CA GLU A 132 7.28 0.82 -10.72
C GLU A 132 7.19 -0.54 -11.43
N LEU A 133 7.81 -0.67 -12.59
CA LEU A 133 8.05 -1.93 -13.31
C LEU A 133 9.47 -1.93 -13.85
N ASP A 134 10.15 -3.04 -13.69
CA ASP A 134 11.54 -3.20 -14.10
C ASP A 134 11.82 -4.58 -14.71
N ASP A 135 12.98 -4.75 -15.30
CA ASP A 135 13.46 -5.99 -15.87
C ASP A 135 14.37 -6.77 -14.89
N ASP A 136 14.59 -8.05 -15.16
CA ASP A 136 15.49 -8.91 -14.37
C ASP A 136 16.91 -8.36 -14.25
N TYR A 137 17.43 -7.75 -15.30
CA TYR A 137 18.80 -7.20 -15.29
C TYR A 137 18.93 -6.12 -14.21
N HIS A 138 18.02 -5.14 -14.18
CA HIS A 138 18.12 -4.04 -13.21
C HIS A 138 17.66 -4.45 -11.81
N MET A 139 16.72 -5.41 -11.72
CA MET A 139 16.28 -5.92 -10.43
C MET A 139 17.36 -6.75 -9.73
N PHE A 140 18.12 -7.55 -10.50
CA PHE A 140 19.02 -8.55 -9.92
C PHE A 140 20.44 -8.51 -10.51
N ALA A 141 20.61 -8.73 -11.80
CA ALA A 141 21.93 -8.95 -12.39
C ALA A 141 22.85 -7.73 -12.21
N SER A 142 22.36 -6.51 -12.48
CA SER A 142 23.14 -5.27 -12.29
C SER A 142 23.49 -4.95 -10.84
N LEU A 143 22.83 -5.62 -9.89
CA LEU A 143 23.06 -5.52 -8.45
C LEU A 143 23.87 -6.70 -7.91
N ASN A 144 24.59 -7.41 -8.79
CA ASN A 144 25.47 -8.51 -8.42
C ASN A 144 24.77 -9.71 -7.73
N PHE A 145 23.47 -9.90 -7.94
CA PHE A 145 22.78 -11.10 -7.50
C PHE A 145 23.17 -12.28 -8.39
N PRO A 146 23.73 -13.37 -7.83
CA PRO A 146 24.06 -14.55 -8.61
C PRO A 146 22.80 -15.26 -9.13
N GLU A 147 22.96 -16.02 -10.22
CA GLU A 147 21.92 -16.95 -10.68
C GLU A 147 21.58 -17.94 -9.57
N GLY A 148 20.28 -18.17 -9.32
CA GLY A 148 19.80 -19.05 -8.25
C GLY A 148 19.82 -18.45 -6.84
N HIS A 149 20.03 -17.15 -6.70
CA HIS A 149 19.87 -16.48 -5.41
C HIS A 149 18.41 -16.53 -4.94
N PRO A 150 18.10 -16.84 -3.66
CA PRO A 150 16.71 -16.95 -3.16
C PRO A 150 15.84 -15.73 -3.42
N ALA A 151 16.40 -14.53 -3.39
CA ALA A 151 15.68 -13.29 -3.68
C ALA A 151 15.17 -13.17 -5.14
N ARG A 152 15.58 -14.08 -6.04
CA ARG A 152 15.07 -14.19 -7.40
C ARG A 152 13.86 -15.13 -7.51
N ASP A 153 13.43 -15.71 -6.40
CA ASP A 153 12.32 -16.65 -6.38
C ASP A 153 10.98 -15.91 -6.52
N ASP A 154 10.05 -16.49 -7.28
CA ASP A 154 8.74 -15.90 -7.58
C ASP A 154 7.85 -15.71 -6.33
N PHE A 155 8.21 -16.30 -5.20
CA PHE A 155 7.41 -16.24 -3.97
C PHE A 155 7.41 -14.88 -3.28
N ASP A 156 8.53 -14.13 -3.38
CA ASP A 156 8.69 -12.85 -2.67
C ASP A 156 8.52 -11.63 -3.60
N THR A 157 8.30 -11.86 -4.90
CA THR A 157 8.33 -10.83 -5.94
C THR A 157 7.07 -10.87 -6.81
N PHE A 158 6.43 -9.73 -7.02
CA PHE A 158 5.31 -9.63 -7.96
C PHE A 158 5.83 -9.49 -9.39
N MET A 159 5.35 -10.35 -10.28
CA MET A 159 5.67 -10.35 -11.69
C MET A 159 4.43 -10.13 -12.56
N THR A 160 4.60 -9.46 -13.68
CA THR A 160 3.57 -9.34 -14.71
C THR A 160 3.60 -10.55 -15.64
N THR A 161 2.53 -10.76 -16.41
CA THR A 161 2.43 -11.90 -17.36
C THR A 161 3.43 -11.83 -18.51
N ASP A 162 3.97 -10.64 -18.79
CA ASP A 162 5.02 -10.38 -19.80
C ASP A 162 6.45 -10.38 -19.22
N GLY A 163 6.60 -10.76 -17.94
CA GLY A 163 7.89 -10.98 -17.30
C GLY A 163 8.56 -9.73 -16.72
N LEU A 164 7.83 -8.62 -16.61
CA LEU A 164 8.33 -7.47 -15.85
C LEU A 164 8.11 -7.68 -14.34
N ILE A 165 8.95 -7.05 -13.54
CA ILE A 165 9.01 -7.20 -12.10
C ILE A 165 8.55 -5.89 -11.46
N ALA A 166 7.64 -5.96 -10.47
CA ALA A 166 7.35 -4.87 -9.57
C ALA A 166 8.49 -4.77 -8.53
N PRO A 167 9.27 -3.68 -8.49
CA PRO A 167 10.51 -3.62 -7.72
C PRO A 167 10.27 -3.82 -6.22
N ALA A 168 11.02 -4.75 -5.61
CA ALA A 168 11.01 -4.97 -4.16
C ALA A 168 11.91 -3.97 -3.39
N HIS A 169 12.70 -3.19 -4.11
CA HIS A 169 13.58 -2.14 -3.59
C HIS A 169 13.91 -1.11 -4.66
N THR A 170 14.25 0.11 -4.24
CA THR A 170 14.61 1.21 -5.15
C THR A 170 16.03 1.09 -5.71
N SER A 171 16.83 0.15 -5.23
CA SER A 171 18.20 -0.10 -5.73
C SER A 171 18.25 -0.52 -7.21
N THR A 172 17.12 -0.94 -7.80
CA THR A 172 16.99 -1.19 -9.25
C THR A 172 17.43 -0.01 -10.09
N MET A 173 17.35 1.19 -9.52
CA MET A 173 17.78 2.43 -10.19
C MET A 173 19.28 2.69 -10.13
N GLN A 174 20.05 1.99 -9.30
CA GLN A 174 21.49 2.27 -9.13
C GLN A 174 22.24 2.23 -10.46
N ASN A 175 22.10 1.16 -11.24
CA ASN A 175 22.81 1.02 -12.50
C ASN A 175 22.45 2.14 -13.50
N ARG A 176 21.16 2.51 -13.57
CA ARG A 176 20.68 3.59 -14.46
C ARG A 176 21.26 4.94 -14.04
N VAL A 177 21.21 5.27 -12.76
CA VAL A 177 21.77 6.51 -12.20
C VAL A 177 23.27 6.60 -12.45
N LEU A 178 24.00 5.53 -12.15
CA LEU A 178 25.44 5.47 -12.33
C LEU A 178 25.82 5.64 -13.81
N LYS A 179 25.15 4.96 -14.73
CA LYS A 179 25.39 5.12 -16.18
C LYS A 179 25.05 6.52 -16.68
N ALA A 180 23.88 7.05 -16.30
CA ALA A 180 23.44 8.36 -16.75
C ALA A 180 24.32 9.51 -16.26
N GLN A 181 24.92 9.37 -15.07
CA GLN A 181 25.72 10.42 -14.46
C GLN A 181 27.23 10.16 -14.53
N LYS A 182 27.68 9.12 -15.23
CA LYS A 182 29.10 8.74 -15.36
C LYS A 182 30.02 9.88 -15.77
N GLU A 183 29.59 10.69 -16.75
CA GLU A 183 30.37 11.83 -17.23
C GLU A 183 30.72 12.87 -16.12
N ARG A 184 29.96 12.92 -15.04
CA ARG A 184 30.25 13.81 -13.90
C ARG A 184 31.57 13.42 -13.25
N LEU A 185 31.82 12.10 -13.10
CA LEU A 185 33.05 11.57 -12.51
C LEU A 185 34.27 11.95 -13.35
N GLU A 186 34.15 11.90 -14.69
CA GLU A 186 35.19 12.29 -15.62
C GLU A 186 35.52 13.79 -15.52
N LYS A 187 34.51 14.61 -15.21
CA LYS A 187 34.63 16.06 -14.96
C LYS A 187 35.09 16.38 -13.52
N GLY A 188 35.44 15.36 -12.71
CA GLY A 188 35.86 15.52 -11.32
C GLY A 188 34.73 15.84 -10.33
N GLN A 189 33.47 15.64 -10.74
CA GLN A 189 32.29 15.84 -9.91
C GLN A 189 31.80 14.50 -9.37
N ALA A 190 31.23 14.50 -8.16
CA ALA A 190 30.62 13.30 -7.59
C ALA A 190 29.27 12.96 -8.27
N ILE A 191 28.91 11.69 -8.29
CA ILE A 191 27.52 11.25 -8.43
C ILE A 191 26.92 11.27 -7.03
N ALA A 192 25.86 12.06 -6.85
CA ALA A 192 25.11 12.12 -5.59
C ALA A 192 23.62 12.16 -5.93
N ALA A 193 22.96 11.04 -5.76
CA ALA A 193 21.55 10.91 -6.14
C ALA A 193 20.73 10.24 -5.03
N VAL A 194 19.46 10.61 -4.93
CA VAL A 194 18.45 9.92 -4.13
C VAL A 194 17.28 9.51 -5.01
N VAL A 195 16.75 8.33 -4.76
CA VAL A 195 15.67 7.74 -5.54
C VAL A 195 14.51 7.41 -4.60
N PRO A 196 13.51 8.30 -4.49
CA PRO A 196 12.25 7.97 -3.83
C PRO A 196 11.41 7.09 -4.75
N GLY A 197 10.82 6.02 -4.22
CA GLY A 197 9.97 5.14 -5.04
C GLY A 197 9.06 4.25 -4.23
N ARG A 198 7.98 3.82 -4.88
CA ARG A 198 7.15 2.72 -4.37
C ARG A 198 7.85 1.40 -4.63
N VAL A 199 7.72 0.50 -3.68
CA VAL A 199 8.25 -0.85 -3.77
C VAL A 199 7.17 -1.85 -3.34
N PHE A 200 7.31 -3.08 -3.83
CA PHE A 200 6.28 -4.09 -3.75
C PHE A 200 6.89 -5.40 -3.26
N ARG A 201 6.35 -5.96 -2.18
CA ARG A 201 6.79 -7.25 -1.64
C ARG A 201 5.59 -8.13 -1.33
N ASN A 202 5.71 -9.40 -1.66
CA ASN A 202 4.69 -10.39 -1.35
C ASN A 202 4.90 -10.92 0.07
N GLU A 203 4.59 -10.09 1.06
CA GLU A 203 4.73 -10.37 2.48
C GLU A 203 3.36 -10.43 3.16
N ASP A 204 3.26 -11.10 4.30
CA ASP A 204 2.06 -11.06 5.14
C ASP A 204 1.84 -9.66 5.71
N LEU A 205 0.58 -9.21 5.68
CA LEU A 205 0.19 -7.89 6.17
C LEU A 205 0.09 -7.86 7.69
N ASP A 206 0.85 -6.98 8.32
CA ASP A 206 0.76 -6.72 9.75
C ASP A 206 0.92 -5.21 10.07
N ALA A 207 1.08 -4.86 11.33
CA ALA A 207 1.27 -3.47 11.75
C ALA A 207 2.61 -2.86 11.27
N ARG A 208 3.56 -3.67 10.79
CA ARG A 208 4.91 -3.24 10.39
C ARG A 208 5.22 -3.53 8.92
N HIS A 209 4.42 -4.39 8.26
CA HIS A 209 4.60 -4.84 6.89
C HIS A 209 3.38 -4.53 6.04
N GLU A 210 3.64 -4.04 4.84
CA GLU A 210 2.65 -3.72 3.82
C GLU A 210 3.18 -4.20 2.47
N HIS A 211 2.31 -4.71 1.60
CA HIS A 211 2.69 -5.14 0.24
C HIS A 211 3.28 -3.99 -0.58
N THR A 212 2.76 -2.80 -0.38
CA THR A 212 3.18 -1.59 -1.10
C THR A 212 3.62 -0.53 -0.10
N PHE A 213 4.88 -0.17 -0.16
CA PHE A 213 5.42 0.87 0.70
C PHE A 213 6.42 1.75 -0.04
N TYR A 214 6.92 2.78 0.60
CA TYR A 214 7.84 3.72 -0.03
C TYR A 214 9.25 3.55 0.53
N GLN A 215 10.22 3.51 -0.38
CA GLN A 215 11.65 3.54 -0.07
C GLN A 215 12.31 4.80 -0.59
N LEU A 216 13.39 5.17 0.05
CA LEU A 216 14.33 6.20 -0.39
C LEU A 216 15.71 5.56 -0.46
N GLU A 217 16.27 5.53 -1.65
CA GLU A 217 17.62 5.04 -1.93
C GLU A 217 18.56 6.23 -2.06
N GLY A 218 19.76 6.13 -1.45
CA GLY A 218 20.82 7.11 -1.65
C GLY A 218 22.05 6.47 -2.26
N ILE A 219 22.63 7.16 -3.26
CA ILE A 219 23.79 6.70 -4.02
C ILE A 219 24.81 7.83 -4.04
N TYR A 220 26.05 7.53 -3.64
CA TYR A 220 27.15 8.49 -3.73
C TYR A 220 28.40 7.81 -4.27
N VAL A 221 29.00 8.35 -5.34
CA VAL A 221 30.23 7.83 -5.96
C VAL A 221 31.20 8.98 -6.25
N SER A 222 32.44 8.82 -5.84
CA SER A 222 33.54 9.75 -6.12
C SER A 222 34.87 9.05 -5.93
N LYS A 223 35.99 9.78 -6.03
CA LYS A 223 37.32 9.25 -5.64
C LYS A 223 37.44 9.18 -4.13
N ASN A 224 38.07 8.13 -3.65
CA ASN A 224 38.46 7.95 -2.21
C ASN A 224 37.26 7.99 -1.23
N VAL A 225 36.07 7.54 -1.64
CA VAL A 225 34.91 7.42 -0.74
C VAL A 225 35.14 6.26 0.22
N THR A 226 34.81 6.45 1.50
CA THR A 226 35.02 5.49 2.57
C THR A 226 33.76 5.25 3.38
N VAL A 227 33.75 4.20 4.21
CA VAL A 227 32.65 3.93 5.18
C VAL A 227 32.43 5.15 6.12
N GLY A 228 33.49 5.89 6.45
CA GLY A 228 33.38 7.11 7.24
C GLY A 228 32.48 8.18 6.59
N HIS A 229 32.54 8.33 5.27
CA HIS A 229 31.68 9.24 4.51
C HIS A 229 30.23 8.75 4.54
N LEU A 230 29.98 7.44 4.39
CA LEU A 230 28.63 6.86 4.52
C LEU A 230 28.06 7.15 5.91
N MET A 231 28.81 6.87 6.97
CA MET A 231 28.35 7.09 8.35
C MET A 231 28.06 8.56 8.64
N ALA A 232 28.93 9.47 8.16
CA ALA A 232 28.72 10.91 8.31
C ALA A 232 27.47 11.39 7.56
N THR A 233 27.25 10.91 6.34
CA THR A 233 26.08 11.24 5.53
C THR A 233 24.78 10.80 6.24
N LEU A 234 24.71 9.54 6.67
CA LEU A 234 23.54 9.00 7.36
C LEU A 234 23.29 9.72 8.70
N LYS A 235 24.35 10.00 9.46
CA LYS A 235 24.23 10.76 10.72
C LYS A 235 23.63 12.14 10.48
N THR A 236 24.16 12.87 9.52
CA THR A 236 23.69 14.24 9.20
C THR A 236 22.24 14.22 8.75
N PHE A 237 21.88 13.29 7.87
CA PHE A 237 20.50 13.13 7.40
C PHE A 237 19.54 12.83 8.56
N MET A 238 19.84 11.84 9.40
CA MET A 238 18.98 11.43 10.51
C MET A 238 18.83 12.54 11.56
N GLN A 239 19.91 13.22 11.90
CA GLN A 239 19.85 14.34 12.85
C GLN A 239 19.04 15.52 12.32
N ALA A 240 19.18 15.84 11.03
CA ALA A 240 18.40 16.90 10.40
C ALA A 240 16.90 16.54 10.33
N TYR A 241 16.59 15.27 10.02
CA TYR A 241 15.20 14.83 9.91
C TYR A 241 14.47 14.74 11.26
N TYR A 242 15.12 14.21 12.29
CA TYR A 242 14.51 14.07 13.61
C TYR A 242 14.69 15.31 14.51
N GLY A 243 15.53 16.27 14.11
CA GLY A 243 15.81 17.47 14.88
C GLY A 243 16.47 17.19 16.23
N LYS A 244 17.16 16.06 16.38
CA LYS A 244 17.76 15.58 17.63
C LYS A 244 19.15 14.99 17.39
N GLU A 245 20.01 15.08 18.42
CA GLU A 245 21.23 14.30 18.42
C GLU A 245 20.92 12.83 18.68
N LEU A 246 21.33 11.95 17.76
CA LEU A 246 21.09 10.51 17.81
C LEU A 246 22.43 9.78 17.91
N LYS A 247 22.44 8.73 18.75
CA LYS A 247 23.52 7.75 18.72
C LYS A 247 23.25 6.77 17.59
N LEU A 248 24.32 6.37 16.93
CA LEU A 248 24.27 5.45 15.79
C LEU A 248 24.91 4.13 16.16
N LYS A 249 24.37 3.06 15.63
CA LYS A 249 24.93 1.71 15.71
C LYS A 249 24.89 1.07 14.34
N THR A 250 25.97 0.44 13.94
CA THR A 250 26.01 -0.41 12.75
C THR A 250 26.41 -1.81 13.16
N GLN A 251 25.86 -2.79 12.45
CA GLN A 251 26.28 -4.17 12.57
C GLN A 251 26.53 -4.74 11.18
N PRO A 252 27.51 -5.64 11.02
CA PRO A 252 27.77 -6.29 9.75
C PRO A 252 26.53 -7.02 9.24
N PHE A 253 26.29 -6.89 7.94
CA PHE A 253 25.23 -7.59 7.24
C PHE A 253 25.72 -8.03 5.86
N TYR A 254 24.87 -8.69 5.08
CA TYR A 254 25.20 -9.09 3.73
C TYR A 254 24.15 -8.63 2.73
N PHE A 255 24.62 -7.88 1.72
CA PHE A 255 23.86 -7.59 0.51
C PHE A 255 24.78 -7.87 -0.70
N PRO A 256 24.27 -8.51 -1.79
CA PRO A 256 25.10 -8.81 -2.97
C PRO A 256 25.73 -7.60 -3.63
N PHE A 257 25.06 -6.44 -3.52
CA PHE A 257 25.44 -5.19 -4.20
C PHE A 257 26.30 -4.23 -3.36
N THR A 258 26.62 -4.60 -2.11
CA THR A 258 27.52 -3.81 -1.25
C THR A 258 28.57 -4.67 -0.54
N GLU A 259 29.78 -4.13 -0.35
CA GLU A 259 30.89 -4.76 0.35
C GLU A 259 31.86 -3.70 0.90
N PRO A 260 32.00 -3.54 2.23
CA PRO A 260 31.21 -4.16 3.30
C PRO A 260 29.78 -3.64 3.36
N SER A 261 28.88 -4.50 3.86
CA SER A 261 27.47 -4.19 4.07
C SER A 261 27.16 -4.05 5.57
N PHE A 262 26.21 -3.21 5.90
CA PHE A 262 25.80 -2.94 7.28
C PHE A 262 24.30 -2.77 7.39
N GLU A 263 23.76 -3.20 8.51
CA GLU A 263 22.50 -2.68 9.05
C GLU A 263 22.81 -1.47 9.92
N PHE A 264 21.97 -0.44 9.78
CA PHE A 264 22.13 0.83 10.47
C PHE A 264 20.94 1.06 11.41
N ALA A 265 21.25 1.28 12.69
CA ALA A 265 20.29 1.56 13.73
C ALA A 265 20.57 2.90 14.42
N ILE A 266 19.48 3.55 14.86
CA ILE A 266 19.54 4.77 15.68
C ILE A 266 19.11 4.48 17.12
N SER A 267 19.63 5.27 18.07
CA SER A 267 19.01 5.29 19.40
C SER A 267 17.57 5.76 19.31
N CYS A 268 16.68 5.07 20.02
CA CYS A 268 15.26 5.38 19.96
C CYS A 268 14.99 6.84 20.37
N PRO A 269 14.38 7.66 19.50
CA PRO A 269 14.13 9.07 19.80
C PRO A 269 13.04 9.30 20.86
N PHE A 270 12.26 8.25 21.20
CA PHE A 270 11.19 8.35 22.21
C PHE A 270 11.68 8.12 23.63
N CYS A 271 12.52 7.09 23.80
CA CYS A 271 13.02 6.70 25.12
C CYS A 271 14.49 7.07 25.36
N ASN A 272 15.09 7.84 24.44
CA ASN A 272 16.51 8.21 24.49
C ASN A 272 17.48 7.02 24.67
N GLY A 273 17.12 5.87 24.08
CA GLY A 273 17.95 4.66 24.10
C GLY A 273 17.80 3.80 25.35
N VAL A 274 16.82 4.06 26.22
CA VAL A 274 16.61 3.26 27.46
C VAL A 274 15.85 1.95 27.17
N GLY A 275 14.91 1.97 26.22
CA GLY A 275 13.98 0.89 25.89
C GLY A 275 12.53 1.31 26.11
N CYS A 276 11.63 0.97 25.17
CA CYS A 276 10.20 1.24 25.23
C CYS A 276 9.42 0.26 24.34
N ASN A 277 8.10 0.32 24.37
CA ASN A 277 7.23 -0.56 23.57
C ASN A 277 7.47 -0.44 22.05
N ILE A 278 8.04 0.69 21.58
CA ILE A 278 8.33 0.93 20.15
C ILE A 278 9.64 0.24 19.73
N CYS A 279 10.69 0.34 20.55
CA CYS A 279 12.04 -0.10 20.18
C CYS A 279 12.51 -1.39 20.89
N GLY A 280 11.82 -1.82 21.95
CA GLY A 280 12.27 -2.91 22.82
C GLY A 280 13.52 -2.53 23.63
N GLU A 281 14.66 -2.58 23.04
CA GLU A 281 15.99 -2.46 23.69
C GLU A 281 16.68 -1.09 23.52
N GLY A 282 15.95 -0.06 23.16
CA GLY A 282 16.51 1.29 23.01
C GLY A 282 17.08 1.61 21.63
N TRP A 283 17.08 0.66 20.69
CA TRP A 283 17.59 0.83 19.33
C TRP A 283 16.51 0.53 18.32
N ILE A 284 16.52 1.26 17.22
CA ILE A 284 15.61 1.04 16.08
C ILE A 284 16.47 0.85 14.83
N GLU A 285 16.41 -0.33 14.26
CA GLU A 285 16.97 -0.62 12.94
C GLU A 285 16.13 0.08 11.87
N LEU A 286 16.80 0.82 11.00
CA LEU A 286 16.13 1.65 10.00
C LEU A 286 16.42 1.25 8.56
N LEU A 287 17.67 0.89 8.24
CA LEU A 287 18.10 0.76 6.85
C LEU A 287 19.29 -0.20 6.68
N GLY A 288 19.37 -0.74 5.47
CA GLY A 288 20.57 -1.38 4.96
C GLY A 288 21.47 -0.37 4.24
N CYS A 289 22.77 -0.49 4.39
CA CYS A 289 23.74 0.35 3.69
C CYS A 289 25.08 -0.36 3.49
N GLY A 290 25.94 0.21 2.66
CA GLY A 290 27.29 -0.31 2.46
C GLY A 290 28.07 0.42 1.38
N MET A 291 29.32 0.00 1.20
CA MET A 291 30.11 0.45 0.05
C MET A 291 29.63 -0.30 -1.18
N ILE A 292 29.44 0.41 -2.29
CA ILE A 292 28.97 -0.21 -3.54
C ILE A 292 29.98 -1.25 -3.99
N HIS A 293 29.48 -2.46 -4.26
CA HIS A 293 30.33 -3.57 -4.69
C HIS A 293 31.06 -3.25 -6.01
N PRO A 294 32.34 -3.58 -6.17
CA PRO A 294 33.11 -3.29 -7.39
C PRO A 294 32.44 -3.77 -8.68
N ASN A 295 31.74 -4.91 -8.64
CA ASN A 295 31.03 -5.43 -9.80
C ASN A 295 29.85 -4.53 -10.23
N VAL A 296 29.14 -3.92 -9.29
CA VAL A 296 28.05 -2.97 -9.59
C VAL A 296 28.61 -1.74 -10.32
N LEU A 297 29.75 -1.21 -9.88
CA LEU A 297 30.42 -0.11 -10.58
C LEU A 297 30.86 -0.52 -12.00
N LYS A 298 31.45 -1.74 -12.15
CA LYS A 298 31.85 -2.27 -13.48
C LYS A 298 30.66 -2.42 -14.41
N MET A 299 29.51 -2.91 -13.92
CA MET A 299 28.28 -3.05 -14.71
C MET A 299 27.69 -1.70 -15.14
N ALA A 300 28.10 -0.61 -14.47
CA ALA A 300 27.78 0.76 -14.85
C ALA A 300 28.91 1.44 -15.64
N ASP A 301 29.90 0.68 -16.12
CA ASP A 301 31.06 1.17 -16.87
C ASP A 301 31.93 2.19 -16.07
N ILE A 302 31.96 2.07 -14.75
CA ILE A 302 32.78 2.88 -13.84
C ILE A 302 33.93 2.03 -13.32
N ASP A 303 35.16 2.56 -13.42
CA ASP A 303 36.35 1.88 -12.97
C ASP A 303 36.45 1.86 -11.42
N PRO A 304 36.31 0.68 -10.77
CA PRO A 304 36.31 0.57 -9.32
C PRO A 304 37.74 0.71 -8.72
N THR A 305 38.78 0.76 -9.54
CA THR A 305 40.13 1.04 -9.04
C THR A 305 40.38 2.55 -8.85
N VAL A 306 39.55 3.38 -9.50
CA VAL A 306 39.63 4.85 -9.43
C VAL A 306 38.54 5.43 -8.54
N TYR A 307 37.31 4.86 -8.64
CA TYR A 307 36.16 5.35 -7.95
C TYR A 307 35.60 4.36 -6.96
N THR A 308 35.17 4.86 -5.81
CA THR A 308 34.46 4.13 -4.79
C THR A 308 33.16 4.85 -4.46
N GLY A 309 32.23 4.17 -3.84
CA GLY A 309 30.95 4.79 -3.50
C GLY A 309 30.24 4.04 -2.40
N PHE A 310 29.17 4.62 -1.91
CA PHE A 310 28.27 3.97 -0.97
C PHE A 310 26.82 4.08 -1.45
N ALA A 311 26.00 3.12 -0.99
CA ALA A 311 24.55 3.16 -1.16
C ALA A 311 23.85 2.84 0.17
N TRP A 312 22.64 3.33 0.32
CA TRP A 312 21.77 3.05 1.44
C TRP A 312 20.32 3.08 0.99
N GLY A 313 19.48 2.19 1.56
CA GLY A 313 18.07 2.11 1.24
C GLY A 313 17.21 2.06 2.49
N ILE A 314 16.24 2.97 2.62
CA ILE A 314 15.39 3.07 3.80
C ILE A 314 13.90 3.04 3.43
N GLY A 315 13.12 2.23 4.14
CA GLY A 315 11.66 2.31 4.14
C GLY A 315 11.20 3.54 4.91
N PHE A 316 11.04 4.68 4.24
CA PHE A 316 10.84 5.95 4.95
C PHE A 316 9.45 6.08 5.60
N MET A 317 8.47 5.27 5.23
CA MET A 317 7.21 5.19 5.98
C MET A 317 7.47 4.79 7.44
N ARG A 318 8.43 3.89 7.70
CA ARG A 318 8.86 3.55 9.07
C ARG A 318 9.48 4.73 9.82
N MET A 319 10.23 5.60 9.12
CA MET A 319 10.74 6.83 9.71
C MET A 319 9.60 7.75 10.15
N ILE A 320 8.56 7.87 9.33
CA ILE A 320 7.38 8.69 9.63
C ILE A 320 6.61 8.09 10.81
N MET A 321 6.40 6.77 10.84
CA MET A 321 5.80 6.08 11.99
C MET A 321 6.54 6.42 13.30
N ILE A 322 7.85 6.33 13.26
CA ILE A 322 8.70 6.66 14.41
C ILE A 322 8.54 8.13 14.79
N LYS A 323 8.56 9.06 13.83
CA LYS A 323 8.48 10.50 14.09
C LYS A 323 7.18 10.91 14.77
N TYR A 324 6.07 10.32 14.38
CA TYR A 324 4.73 10.67 14.84
C TYR A 324 4.11 9.68 15.85
N GLY A 325 4.82 8.59 16.20
CA GLY A 325 4.30 7.57 17.11
C GLY A 325 3.15 6.76 16.51
N ILE A 326 3.16 6.54 15.20
CA ILE A 326 2.14 5.75 14.49
C ILE A 326 2.47 4.28 14.69
N GLU A 327 1.49 3.50 15.18
CA GLU A 327 1.71 2.10 15.56
C GLU A 327 1.50 1.12 14.39
N ASP A 328 0.78 1.53 13.33
CA ASP A 328 0.38 0.65 12.23
C ASP A 328 0.61 1.33 10.86
N ILE A 329 1.47 0.72 10.04
CA ILE A 329 1.83 1.21 8.71
C ILE A 329 0.64 1.30 7.76
N ARG A 330 -0.37 0.44 7.94
CA ARG A 330 -1.58 0.37 7.11
C ARG A 330 -2.45 1.62 7.21
N HIS A 331 -2.25 2.46 8.21
CA HIS A 331 -2.92 3.76 8.30
C HIS A 331 -2.58 4.68 7.12
N PHE A 332 -1.37 4.58 6.57
CA PHE A 332 -0.96 5.40 5.41
C PHE A 332 -1.68 5.04 4.11
N THR A 333 -2.17 3.80 3.98
CA THR A 333 -2.83 3.29 2.77
C THR A 333 -4.34 3.11 2.93
N SER A 334 -4.86 3.23 4.16
CA SER A 334 -6.24 2.88 4.51
C SER A 334 -7.31 3.86 4.03
N GLY A 335 -6.96 5.07 3.57
CA GLY A 335 -7.92 6.11 3.21
C GLY A 335 -8.80 6.61 4.37
N LYS A 336 -8.44 6.34 5.63
CA LYS A 336 -9.17 6.82 6.82
C LYS A 336 -9.01 8.33 6.97
N ILE A 337 -10.08 9.07 6.70
CA ILE A 337 -10.07 10.54 6.73
C ILE A 337 -9.73 11.07 8.12
N GLU A 338 -10.18 10.42 9.19
CA GLU A 338 -9.89 10.80 10.57
C GLU A 338 -8.39 10.72 10.88
N PHE A 339 -7.68 9.76 10.31
CA PHE A 339 -6.23 9.67 10.41
C PHE A 339 -5.55 10.79 9.62
N LEU A 340 -5.94 10.98 8.37
CA LEU A 340 -5.33 11.99 7.49
C LEU A 340 -5.52 13.42 8.00
N ARG A 341 -6.66 13.73 8.61
CA ARG A 341 -6.94 15.05 9.20
C ARG A 341 -6.01 15.45 10.35
N GLN A 342 -5.32 14.50 10.96
CA GLN A 342 -4.35 14.80 12.03
C GLN A 342 -3.07 15.46 11.50
N PHE A 343 -2.87 15.45 10.18
CA PHE A 343 -1.70 16.02 9.50
C PHE A 343 -2.02 17.27 8.67
N SER A 344 -3.26 17.81 8.79
CA SER A 344 -3.70 19.04 8.12
C SER A 344 -3.31 20.29 8.87
#